data_34e729f50155273498bb8cc63d1a33e9
#
_entry.id   34e729f50155273498bb8cc63d1a33e9
#
_cell.length_a   1.000
_cell.length_b   1.000
_cell.length_c   1.000
_cell.angle_alpha   90.00
_cell.angle_beta   90.00
_cell.angle_gamma   90.00
#
_symmetry.space_group_name_H-M   'P 1'
#
loop_
_entity.id
_entity.type
_entity.pdbx_description
1 polymer ?
#
loop_
_entity_poly.entity_id
_entity_poly.type
_entity_poly.pdbx_seq_one_letter_code
_entity_poly.pdbx_strand_id
1 'polypeptide(L)'
;MIFTTKRSIFLGLVLPLVASCSLNYNTASQVIPIVSASIFGVDDIDVTDEMIMNRRLSFVKINFGKSAVGLMSLLSISSNNIYEWISEDDVRIYTFNGKIIRTLNLNGGGVSIQNGTEFLANEVDRIYDVNLHQPEAFVTQDYSISKELDESGNILIKEFVKTNGFKWEYTNTYLYSDKLVPIQSEQEIHPNIPKVKLTFYFKDIK
;
A
#
# COMPACT_ATOMS: atom_id res chain seq x y z
N MET A 1 -17.51 76.28 13.90
CA MET A 1 -16.61 75.40 14.66
C MET A 1 -16.52 74.09 14.02
N ILE A 2 -15.39 73.74 13.56
CA ILE A 2 -15.00 72.81 12.53
C ILE A 2 -14.96 71.38 13.07
N PHE A 3 -15.58 70.43 12.47
CA PHE A 3 -15.22 68.99 12.55
C PHE A 3 -15.15 68.39 11.16
N THR A 4 -13.94 68.37 10.66
CA THR A 4 -13.57 67.70 9.40
C THR A 4 -13.12 66.27 9.64
N THR A 5 -13.79 65.37 8.97
CA THR A 5 -13.29 64.22 8.18
C THR A 5 -12.00 63.53 8.60
N LYS A 6 -12.13 62.27 9.07
CA LYS A 6 -11.13 61.20 8.94
C LYS A 6 -11.84 59.85 8.73
N ARG A 7 -12.31 59.62 7.52
CA ARG A 7 -12.79 58.29 7.07
C ARG A 7 -12.53 58.15 5.58
N SER A 8 -11.32 57.87 5.17
CA SER A 8 -11.08 57.47 3.77
C SER A 8 -9.66 56.91 3.51
N ILE A 9 -9.00 56.24 4.47
CA ILE A 9 -7.66 55.66 4.20
C ILE A 9 -7.62 54.13 4.39
N PHE A 10 -8.73 53.50 4.81
CA PHE A 10 -8.71 52.03 5.08
C PHE A 10 -9.18 51.17 3.94
N LEU A 11 -9.67 51.72 2.83
CA LEU A 11 -10.22 50.93 1.69
C LEU A 11 -9.21 50.66 0.58
N GLY A 12 -8.03 51.29 0.63
CA GLY A 12 -7.01 51.17 -0.43
C GLY A 12 -5.97 50.08 -0.25
N LEU A 13 -5.93 49.41 0.94
CA LEU A 13 -4.85 48.49 1.26
C LEU A 13 -5.24 46.99 1.16
N VAL A 14 -6.50 46.67 0.89
CA VAL A 14 -6.99 45.29 0.82
C VAL A 14 -7.06 44.76 -0.61
N LEU A 15 -7.05 45.64 -1.62
CA LEU A 15 -7.18 45.20 -3.04
C LEU A 15 -5.94 44.59 -3.72
N PRO A 16 -4.67 44.84 -3.28
CA PRO A 16 -3.54 44.19 -3.97
C PRO A 16 -3.25 42.74 -3.53
N LEU A 17 -3.90 42.23 -2.47
CA LEU A 17 -3.63 40.88 -1.98
C LEU A 17 -4.39 39.74 -2.74
N VAL A 18 -5.35 40.11 -3.58
CA VAL A 18 -6.15 39.12 -4.34
C VAL A 18 -5.63 38.90 -5.78
N ALA A 19 -4.68 39.73 -6.24
CA ALA A 19 -4.19 39.69 -7.61
C ALA A 19 -2.92 38.85 -7.83
N SER A 20 -2.40 38.17 -6.79
CA SER A 20 -1.16 37.38 -6.92
C SER A 20 -1.39 35.85 -7.01
N CYS A 21 -2.61 35.37 -7.05
CA CYS A 21 -2.90 34.00 -7.43
C CYS A 21 -3.23 33.93 -8.91
N SER A 22 -2.24 34.10 -9.78
CA SER A 22 -2.31 33.52 -11.12
C SER A 22 -2.19 32.00 -10.98
N LEU A 23 -3.30 31.34 -10.70
CA LEU A 23 -3.42 29.89 -10.86
C LEU A 23 -3.08 29.60 -12.32
N ASN A 24 -1.84 29.12 -12.57
CA ASN A 24 -1.48 28.60 -13.87
C ASN A 24 -2.50 27.53 -14.23
N TYR A 25 -3.20 27.70 -15.34
CA TYR A 25 -4.26 26.78 -15.82
C TYR A 25 -3.77 25.32 -15.89
N ASN A 26 -2.45 25.12 -16.07
CA ASN A 26 -1.80 23.80 -16.01
C ASN A 26 -1.78 23.17 -14.62
N THR A 27 -1.79 23.96 -13.55
CA THR A 27 -1.81 23.43 -12.18
C THR A 27 -3.19 22.98 -11.75
N ALA A 28 -4.24 23.69 -12.21
CA ALA A 28 -5.63 23.31 -11.91
C ALA A 28 -6.02 21.98 -12.58
N SER A 29 -5.56 21.73 -13.82
CA SER A 29 -5.82 20.46 -14.51
C SER A 29 -5.15 19.25 -13.88
N GLN A 30 -4.07 19.47 -13.11
CA GLN A 30 -3.38 18.40 -12.36
C GLN A 30 -3.95 18.17 -10.96
N VAL A 31 -4.50 19.23 -10.34
CA VAL A 31 -5.06 19.14 -8.98
C VAL A 31 -6.44 18.48 -8.97
N ILE A 32 -7.26 18.72 -9.99
CA ILE A 32 -8.61 18.14 -10.08
C ILE A 32 -8.59 16.60 -10.08
N PRO A 33 -7.73 15.90 -10.85
CA PRO A 33 -7.63 14.44 -10.80
C PRO A 33 -7.17 13.93 -9.43
N ILE A 34 -6.24 14.63 -8.76
CA ILE A 34 -5.75 14.24 -7.43
C ILE A 34 -6.87 14.36 -6.39
N VAL A 35 -7.64 15.46 -6.43
CA VAL A 35 -8.76 15.65 -5.50
C VAL A 35 -9.88 14.65 -5.78
N SER A 36 -10.21 14.38 -7.04
CA SER A 36 -11.21 13.37 -7.39
C SER A 36 -10.79 11.96 -6.96
N ALA A 37 -9.55 11.58 -7.18
CA ALA A 37 -9.00 10.30 -6.73
C ALA A 37 -9.04 10.16 -5.19
N SER A 38 -8.83 11.25 -4.46
CA SER A 38 -8.89 11.25 -2.98
C SER A 38 -10.32 11.09 -2.44
N ILE A 39 -11.33 11.57 -3.18
CA ILE A 39 -12.74 11.55 -2.75
C ILE A 39 -13.46 10.29 -3.26
N PHE A 40 -13.26 9.96 -4.54
CA PHE A 40 -14.01 8.89 -5.24
C PHE A 40 -13.21 7.59 -5.36
N GLY A 41 -11.91 7.61 -5.04
CA GLY A 41 -10.96 6.53 -5.29
C GLY A 41 -10.42 6.58 -6.71
N VAL A 42 -9.55 5.62 -7.01
CA VAL A 42 -8.99 5.39 -8.36
C VAL A 42 -9.72 4.20 -8.97
N ASP A 43 -10.04 4.29 -10.25
CA ASP A 43 -10.63 3.16 -10.97
C ASP A 43 -9.72 1.94 -10.86
N ASP A 44 -10.31 0.78 -10.62
CA ASP A 44 -9.57 -0.47 -10.52
C ASP A 44 -9.01 -0.86 -11.89
N ILE A 45 -7.81 -1.44 -11.93
CA ILE A 45 -7.22 -1.98 -13.14
C ILE A 45 -7.88 -3.34 -13.40
N ASP A 46 -8.65 -3.44 -14.49
CA ASP A 46 -9.15 -4.74 -14.94
C ASP A 46 -8.02 -5.52 -15.62
N VAL A 47 -7.62 -6.63 -15.01
CA VAL A 47 -6.56 -7.50 -15.52
C VAL A 47 -7.21 -8.56 -16.41
N THR A 48 -7.15 -8.36 -17.72
CA THR A 48 -7.72 -9.28 -18.70
C THR A 48 -6.79 -10.47 -18.98
N ASP A 49 -7.36 -11.56 -19.49
CA ASP A 49 -6.58 -12.73 -19.92
C ASP A 49 -5.54 -12.37 -21.00
N GLU A 50 -5.87 -11.41 -21.87
CA GLU A 50 -4.94 -10.89 -22.88
C GLU A 50 -3.73 -10.21 -22.23
N MET A 51 -3.95 -9.39 -21.20
CA MET A 51 -2.84 -8.76 -20.43
C MET A 51 -1.96 -9.82 -19.78
N ILE A 52 -2.58 -10.88 -19.21
CA ILE A 52 -1.84 -11.97 -18.60
C ILE A 52 -1.01 -12.69 -19.65
N MET A 53 -1.57 -13.04 -20.80
CA MET A 53 -0.88 -13.77 -21.87
C MET A 53 0.27 -12.98 -22.49
N ASN A 54 0.08 -11.69 -22.72
CA ASN A 54 1.06 -10.84 -23.40
C ASN A 54 2.26 -10.42 -22.52
N ARG A 55 2.15 -10.50 -21.20
CA ARG A 55 3.28 -10.18 -20.31
C ARG A 55 4.28 -11.31 -20.30
N ARG A 56 5.57 -10.98 -20.34
CA ARG A 56 6.68 -11.96 -20.31
C ARG A 56 7.04 -12.38 -18.88
N LEU A 57 6.83 -11.51 -17.90
CA LEU A 57 7.18 -11.73 -16.50
C LEU A 57 5.92 -11.93 -15.66
N SER A 58 6.05 -12.67 -14.57
CA SER A 58 5.07 -12.66 -13.49
C SER A 58 4.87 -11.24 -13.00
N PHE A 59 3.67 -10.92 -12.55
CA PHE A 59 3.36 -9.60 -12.04
C PHE A 59 2.36 -9.67 -10.90
N VAL A 60 2.26 -8.61 -10.14
CA VAL A 60 1.28 -8.45 -9.07
C VAL A 60 0.49 -7.17 -9.30
N LYS A 61 -0.82 -7.24 -9.15
CA LYS A 61 -1.69 -6.07 -9.03
C LYS A 61 -1.72 -5.66 -7.57
N ILE A 62 -1.44 -4.39 -7.31
CA ILE A 62 -1.42 -3.82 -5.97
C ILE A 62 -2.49 -2.73 -5.85
N ASN A 63 -3.25 -2.76 -4.75
CA ASN A 63 -4.22 -1.74 -4.40
C ASN A 63 -3.93 -1.23 -2.99
N PHE A 64 -3.88 0.08 -2.82
CA PHE A 64 -3.75 0.76 -1.53
C PHE A 64 -5.12 1.34 -1.11
N GLY A 65 -5.97 0.51 -0.52
CA GLY A 65 -7.34 0.88 -0.21
C GLY A 65 -8.10 1.36 -1.46
N LYS A 66 -8.60 2.62 -1.41
CA LYS A 66 -9.26 3.27 -2.55
C LYS A 66 -8.35 4.30 -3.24
N SER A 67 -7.11 4.45 -2.80
CA SER A 67 -6.28 5.62 -3.14
C SER A 67 -5.40 5.41 -4.37
N ALA A 68 -4.93 4.19 -4.59
CA ALA A 68 -4.02 3.90 -5.69
C ALA A 68 -4.09 2.43 -6.10
N VAL A 69 -3.99 2.19 -7.40
CA VAL A 69 -3.91 0.86 -8.02
C VAL A 69 -2.73 0.85 -8.97
N GLY A 70 -1.96 -0.22 -8.96
CA GLY A 70 -0.82 -0.34 -9.85
C GLY A 70 -0.51 -1.79 -10.21
N LEU A 71 0.38 -1.97 -11.18
CA LEU A 71 0.95 -3.25 -11.55
C LEU A 71 2.46 -3.22 -11.29
N MET A 72 2.98 -4.24 -10.63
CA MET A 72 4.40 -4.39 -10.37
C MET A 72 4.90 -5.67 -11.05
N SER A 73 6.03 -5.60 -11.70
CA SER A 73 6.66 -6.75 -12.37
C SER A 73 7.59 -7.49 -11.41
N LEU A 74 7.69 -8.79 -11.56
CA LEU A 74 8.67 -9.60 -10.83
C LEU A 74 10.07 -9.27 -11.36
N LEU A 75 10.92 -8.73 -10.49
CA LEU A 75 12.30 -8.39 -10.80
C LEU A 75 13.25 -9.55 -10.51
N SER A 76 13.10 -10.17 -9.34
CA SER A 76 13.98 -11.25 -8.91
C SER A 76 13.29 -12.20 -7.91
N ILE A 77 13.83 -13.40 -7.79
CA ILE A 77 13.49 -14.37 -6.74
C ILE A 77 14.79 -14.77 -6.07
N SER A 78 14.89 -14.55 -4.77
CA SER A 78 16.07 -14.96 -4.00
C SER A 78 16.10 -16.47 -3.74
N SER A 79 17.24 -16.99 -3.29
CA SER A 79 17.40 -18.40 -2.87
C SER A 79 16.45 -18.82 -1.75
N ASN A 80 15.95 -17.86 -0.95
CA ASN A 80 14.99 -18.09 0.13
C ASN A 80 13.55 -17.91 -0.30
N ASN A 81 13.24 -17.95 -1.62
CA ASN A 81 11.90 -17.73 -2.17
C ASN A 81 11.28 -16.36 -1.79
N ILE A 82 12.11 -15.34 -1.64
CA ILE A 82 11.64 -13.97 -1.52
C ILE A 82 11.49 -13.41 -2.94
N TYR A 83 10.28 -12.96 -3.26
CA TYR A 83 9.94 -12.34 -4.54
C TYR A 83 10.09 -10.83 -4.42
N GLU A 84 10.87 -10.24 -5.29
CA GLU A 84 11.05 -8.80 -5.43
C GLU A 84 10.19 -8.28 -6.57
N TRP A 85 9.24 -7.42 -6.25
CA TRP A 85 8.34 -6.77 -7.19
C TRP A 85 8.73 -5.31 -7.35
N ILE A 86 8.70 -4.80 -8.57
CA ILE A 86 9.07 -3.43 -8.88
C ILE A 86 8.00 -2.75 -9.74
N SER A 87 7.65 -1.50 -9.38
CA SER A 87 6.82 -0.60 -10.18
C SER A 87 7.67 0.24 -11.12
N GLU A 88 7.02 0.98 -12.04
CA GLU A 88 7.68 1.94 -12.93
C GLU A 88 8.34 3.09 -12.15
N ASP A 89 7.80 3.47 -10.99
CA ASP A 89 8.34 4.53 -10.11
C ASP A 89 9.41 4.04 -9.12
N ASP A 90 10.03 2.87 -9.37
CA ASP A 90 11.03 2.22 -8.50
C ASP A 90 10.55 1.96 -7.06
N VAL A 91 9.24 1.87 -6.84
CA VAL A 91 8.72 1.29 -5.59
C VAL A 91 8.97 -0.20 -5.61
N ARG A 92 9.52 -0.74 -4.52
CA ARG A 92 9.82 -2.17 -4.41
C ARG A 92 9.08 -2.79 -3.23
N ILE A 93 8.54 -3.97 -3.49
CA ILE A 93 7.87 -4.79 -2.48
C ILE A 93 8.51 -6.17 -2.49
N TYR A 94 8.88 -6.63 -1.32
CA TYR A 94 9.43 -7.97 -1.12
C TYR A 94 8.38 -8.83 -0.45
N THR A 95 8.03 -9.96 -1.07
CA THR A 95 7.06 -10.89 -0.50
C THR A 95 7.68 -12.26 -0.27
N PHE A 96 7.25 -12.90 0.81
CA PHE A 96 7.50 -14.31 1.08
C PHE A 96 6.15 -15.01 1.27
N ASN A 97 5.85 -16.00 0.45
CA ASN A 97 4.55 -16.68 0.47
C ASN A 97 3.36 -15.70 0.49
N GLY A 98 3.40 -14.65 -0.34
CA GLY A 98 2.33 -13.64 -0.42
C GLY A 98 2.32 -12.59 0.71
N LYS A 99 3.08 -12.78 1.80
CA LYS A 99 3.24 -11.79 2.88
C LYS A 99 4.26 -10.74 2.46
N ILE A 100 3.93 -9.48 2.63
CA ILE A 100 4.89 -8.37 2.48
C ILE A 100 5.82 -8.41 3.68
N ILE A 101 7.12 -8.59 3.43
CA ILE A 101 8.15 -8.63 4.45
C ILE A 101 9.04 -7.39 4.43
N ARG A 102 9.05 -6.65 3.31
CA ARG A 102 9.82 -5.41 3.17
C ARG A 102 9.26 -4.55 2.05
N THR A 103 9.36 -3.23 2.23
CA THR A 103 9.07 -2.25 1.18
C THR A 103 10.22 -1.26 1.06
N LEU A 104 10.46 -0.74 -0.15
CA LEU A 104 11.41 0.35 -0.42
C LEU A 104 10.71 1.40 -1.29
N ASN A 105 11.07 2.65 -1.07
CA ASN A 105 10.57 3.82 -1.82
C ASN A 105 9.04 3.98 -1.79
N LEU A 106 8.35 3.38 -0.81
CA LEU A 106 6.91 3.52 -0.67
C LEU A 106 6.58 4.83 0.06
N ASN A 107 5.85 5.72 -0.60
CA ASN A 107 5.42 6.99 -0.01
C ASN A 107 4.42 6.75 1.13
N GLY A 108 4.56 7.55 2.20
CA GLY A 108 3.65 7.50 3.36
C GLY A 108 4.00 6.47 4.41
N GLY A 109 5.02 5.66 4.19
CA GLY A 109 5.51 4.70 5.17
C GLY A 109 6.05 3.42 4.53
N GLY A 110 6.64 2.58 5.33
CA GLY A 110 7.19 1.31 4.87
C GLY A 110 7.40 0.33 6.02
N VAL A 111 7.74 -0.89 5.68
CA VAL A 111 7.93 -1.98 6.65
C VAL A 111 9.19 -2.79 6.31
N SER A 112 9.85 -3.29 7.34
CA SER A 112 10.85 -4.35 7.22
C SER A 112 10.69 -5.31 8.42
N ILE A 113 10.31 -6.55 8.15
CA ILE A 113 10.06 -7.59 9.15
C ILE A 113 11.32 -8.45 9.25
N GLN A 114 11.91 -8.52 10.43
CA GLN A 114 13.04 -9.43 10.70
C GLN A 114 12.49 -10.86 10.76
N ASN A 115 13.20 -11.80 10.14
CA ASN A 115 12.80 -13.21 10.05
C ASN A 115 11.42 -13.45 9.41
N GLY A 116 10.94 -12.53 8.58
CA GLY A 116 9.63 -12.63 7.90
C GLY A 116 9.49 -13.86 6.98
N THR A 117 10.59 -14.58 6.69
CA THR A 117 10.62 -15.83 5.91
C THR A 117 10.18 -17.07 6.69
N GLU A 118 9.86 -16.92 7.96
CA GLU A 118 9.31 -18.04 8.75
C GLU A 118 7.78 -18.14 8.68
N PHE A 119 7.14 -17.23 7.95
CA PHE A 119 5.70 -17.24 7.73
C PHE A 119 5.23 -18.56 7.12
N LEU A 120 4.20 -19.18 7.66
CA LEU A 120 3.65 -20.50 7.33
C LEU A 120 4.48 -21.73 7.75
N ALA A 121 5.66 -21.58 8.27
CA ALA A 121 6.46 -22.76 8.65
C ALA A 121 5.86 -23.56 9.82
N ASN A 122 5.08 -22.93 10.71
CA ASN A 122 4.38 -23.59 11.83
C ASN A 122 3.14 -22.77 12.24
N GLU A 123 2.09 -23.41 12.74
CA GLU A 123 0.85 -22.81 13.27
C GLU A 123 1.01 -22.24 14.70
N VAL A 124 2.23 -21.93 15.12
CA VAL A 124 2.52 -21.47 16.50
C VAL A 124 2.51 -19.94 16.52
N ASP A 125 1.97 -19.37 17.60
CA ASP A 125 2.06 -17.94 17.90
C ASP A 125 3.52 -17.49 17.84
N ARG A 126 3.78 -16.39 17.15
CA ARG A 126 5.14 -15.90 16.90
C ARG A 126 5.26 -14.45 17.26
N ILE A 127 6.49 -14.08 17.56
CA ILE A 127 6.88 -12.70 17.82
C ILE A 127 7.86 -12.30 16.72
N TYR A 128 7.57 -11.17 16.06
CA TYR A 128 8.46 -10.59 15.07
C TYR A 128 8.85 -9.17 15.45
N ASP A 129 10.09 -8.84 15.17
CA ASP A 129 10.58 -7.49 15.23
C ASP A 129 10.35 -6.80 13.89
N VAL A 130 9.70 -5.65 13.93
CA VAL A 130 9.27 -4.90 12.76
C VAL A 130 9.82 -3.49 12.81
N ASN A 131 10.53 -3.10 11.77
CA ASN A 131 10.91 -1.72 11.52
C ASN A 131 9.84 -1.06 10.66
N LEU A 132 9.21 -0.04 11.19
CA LEU A 132 8.34 0.87 10.45
C LEU A 132 9.17 2.06 9.98
N HIS A 133 8.89 2.55 8.77
CA HIS A 133 9.56 3.70 8.19
C HIS A 133 8.55 4.82 7.94
N GLN A 134 8.86 6.06 8.27
CA GLN A 134 8.05 7.27 8.06
C GLN A 134 6.69 7.28 8.80
N PRO A 135 6.64 7.46 10.13
CA PRO A 135 7.79 7.68 11.01
C PRO A 135 8.56 6.40 11.32
N GLU A 136 9.83 6.55 11.62
CA GLU A 136 10.64 5.41 12.06
C GLU A 136 10.19 4.94 13.44
N ALA A 137 9.88 3.65 13.54
CA ALA A 137 9.58 2.99 14.79
C ALA A 137 10.04 1.52 14.74
N PHE A 138 10.61 1.07 15.83
CA PHE A 138 10.91 -0.34 16.04
C PHE A 138 9.86 -0.93 16.97
N VAL A 139 9.13 -1.92 16.50
CA VAL A 139 8.03 -2.52 17.24
C VAL A 139 8.12 -4.03 17.23
N THR A 140 7.61 -4.65 18.27
CA THR A 140 7.44 -6.10 18.35
C THR A 140 5.96 -6.43 18.13
N GLN A 141 5.69 -7.42 17.31
CA GLN A 141 4.34 -7.86 17.00
C GLN A 141 4.17 -9.33 17.32
N ASP A 142 3.06 -9.64 18.00
CA ASP A 142 2.61 -11.00 18.23
C ASP A 142 1.65 -11.40 17.09
N TYR A 143 1.84 -12.59 16.55
CA TYR A 143 1.02 -13.14 15.47
C TYR A 143 0.38 -14.44 15.88
N SER A 144 -0.91 -14.59 15.60
CA SER A 144 -1.59 -15.88 15.61
C SER A 144 -2.23 -16.17 14.26
N ILE A 145 -2.26 -17.42 13.86
CA ILE A 145 -2.70 -17.85 12.52
C ILE A 145 -3.87 -18.81 12.66
N SER A 146 -4.92 -18.60 11.84
CA SER A 146 -5.95 -19.60 11.58
C SER A 146 -5.99 -19.96 10.11
N LYS A 147 -6.35 -21.21 9.81
CA LYS A 147 -6.41 -21.77 8.46
C LYS A 147 -7.79 -22.35 8.22
N GLU A 148 -8.38 -21.98 7.09
CA GLU A 148 -9.68 -22.44 6.62
C GLU A 148 -9.59 -22.87 5.15
N LEU A 149 -10.51 -23.70 4.68
CA LEU A 149 -10.69 -23.98 3.25
C LEU A 149 -11.91 -23.18 2.78
N ASP A 150 -11.80 -22.55 1.61
CA ASP A 150 -12.94 -21.94 0.95
C ASP A 150 -13.77 -22.99 0.20
N GLU A 151 -14.92 -22.56 -0.35
CA GLU A 151 -15.84 -23.43 -1.09
C GLU A 151 -15.22 -24.01 -2.39
N SER A 152 -14.17 -23.38 -2.90
CA SER A 152 -13.43 -23.78 -4.10
C SER A 152 -12.23 -24.70 -3.79
N GLY A 153 -11.98 -25.00 -2.51
CA GLY A 153 -10.85 -25.81 -2.06
C GLY A 153 -9.55 -25.01 -1.93
N ASN A 154 -9.59 -23.68 -2.07
CA ASN A 154 -8.44 -22.84 -1.79
C ASN A 154 -8.21 -22.70 -0.28
N ILE A 155 -6.99 -22.43 0.10
CA ILE A 155 -6.59 -22.27 1.49
C ILE A 155 -6.62 -20.80 1.85
N LEU A 156 -7.51 -20.43 2.79
CA LEU A 156 -7.58 -19.10 3.38
C LEU A 156 -6.84 -19.10 4.72
N ILE A 157 -5.85 -18.24 4.84
CA ILE A 157 -5.11 -18.00 6.09
C ILE A 157 -5.47 -16.63 6.61
N LYS A 158 -5.84 -16.54 7.89
CA LYS A 158 -6.02 -15.29 8.62
C LYS A 158 -4.92 -15.16 9.66
N GLU A 159 -4.20 -14.07 9.61
CA GLU A 159 -3.13 -13.71 10.53
C GLU A 159 -3.62 -12.58 11.43
N PHE A 160 -3.79 -12.85 12.70
CA PHE A 160 -4.12 -11.84 13.71
C PHE A 160 -2.83 -11.25 14.25
N VAL A 161 -2.71 -9.94 14.20
CA VAL A 161 -1.50 -9.22 14.59
C VAL A 161 -1.83 -8.24 15.70
N LYS A 162 -1.00 -8.27 16.76
CA LYS A 162 -1.06 -7.33 17.86
C LYS A 162 0.29 -6.69 18.06
N THR A 163 0.34 -5.36 18.04
CA THR A 163 1.58 -4.62 18.23
C THR A 163 1.78 -4.30 19.71
N ASN A 164 2.95 -4.64 20.24
CA ASN A 164 3.31 -4.34 21.61
C ASN A 164 3.69 -2.86 21.74
N GLY A 165 3.18 -2.22 22.79
CA GLY A 165 3.52 -0.84 23.12
C GLY A 165 2.58 0.24 22.57
N PHE A 166 1.74 -0.06 21.57
CA PHE A 166 0.67 0.85 21.14
C PHE A 166 -0.53 0.12 20.52
N LYS A 167 -1.66 0.81 20.45
CA LYS A 167 -2.95 0.23 20.01
C LYS A 167 -2.97 0.08 18.49
N TRP A 168 -2.34 -0.95 17.97
CA TRP A 168 -2.45 -1.33 16.57
C TRP A 168 -2.60 -2.83 16.47
N GLU A 169 -3.85 -3.24 16.29
CA GLU A 169 -4.27 -4.63 16.13
C GLU A 169 -5.03 -4.76 14.82
N TYR A 170 -4.73 -5.77 14.03
CA TYR A 170 -5.32 -5.96 12.72
C TYR A 170 -5.31 -7.42 12.29
N THR A 171 -6.03 -7.70 11.20
CA THR A 171 -6.06 -9.03 10.59
C THR A 171 -5.65 -8.93 9.14
N ASN A 172 -4.63 -9.70 8.79
CA ASN A 172 -4.22 -9.95 7.42
C ASN A 172 -4.87 -11.22 6.90
N THR A 173 -5.14 -11.28 5.61
CA THR A 173 -5.68 -12.48 4.96
C THR A 173 -4.84 -12.86 3.76
N TYR A 174 -4.68 -14.16 3.55
CA TYR A 174 -3.91 -14.73 2.47
C TYR A 174 -4.69 -15.87 1.86
N LEU A 175 -4.89 -15.84 0.54
CA LEU A 175 -5.57 -16.87 -0.23
C LEU A 175 -4.54 -17.61 -1.08
N TYR A 176 -4.51 -18.92 -0.97
CA TYR A 176 -3.63 -19.80 -1.72
C TYR A 176 -4.44 -20.82 -2.51
N SER A 177 -3.88 -21.26 -3.63
CA SER A 177 -4.36 -22.45 -4.29
C SER A 177 -4.14 -23.70 -3.43
N ASP A 178 -4.72 -24.82 -3.85
CA ASP A 178 -4.48 -26.16 -3.30
C ASP A 178 -2.99 -26.56 -3.28
N LYS A 179 -2.18 -25.96 -4.17
CA LYS A 179 -0.72 -26.17 -4.27
C LYS A 179 0.09 -25.17 -3.44
N LEU A 180 -0.53 -24.41 -2.55
CA LEU A 180 0.10 -23.38 -1.73
C LEU A 180 0.75 -22.23 -2.54
N VAL A 181 0.28 -21.99 -3.76
CA VAL A 181 0.69 -20.80 -4.53
C VAL A 181 -0.18 -19.63 -4.10
N PRO A 182 0.38 -18.47 -3.71
CA PRO A 182 -0.41 -17.32 -3.31
C PRO A 182 -1.23 -16.78 -4.50
N ILE A 183 -2.54 -16.61 -4.29
CA ILE A 183 -3.48 -16.03 -5.26
C ILE A 183 -3.68 -14.56 -4.92
N GLN A 184 -3.96 -14.27 -3.65
CA GLN A 184 -4.29 -12.94 -3.16
C GLN A 184 -3.87 -12.77 -1.71
N SER A 185 -3.56 -11.54 -1.31
CA SER A 185 -3.44 -11.17 0.10
C SER A 185 -4.00 -9.78 0.35
N GLU A 186 -4.49 -9.56 1.57
CA GLU A 186 -4.86 -8.24 2.09
C GLU A 186 -4.15 -8.02 3.41
N GLN A 187 -3.36 -6.95 3.50
CA GLN A 187 -2.41 -6.75 4.59
C GLN A 187 -2.42 -5.30 5.08
N GLU A 188 -2.43 -5.12 6.38
CA GLU A 188 -2.04 -3.87 7.02
C GLU A 188 -0.55 -3.98 7.36
N ILE A 189 0.25 -3.11 6.74
CA ILE A 189 1.72 -3.15 6.88
C ILE A 189 2.28 -1.97 7.65
N HIS A 190 1.49 -0.90 7.79
CA HIS A 190 1.90 0.33 8.45
C HIS A 190 0.67 1.13 8.88
N PRO A 191 0.66 1.78 10.08
CA PRO A 191 -0.53 2.50 10.58
C PRO A 191 -0.99 3.65 9.67
N ASN A 192 -0.08 4.26 8.91
CA ASN A 192 -0.37 5.40 8.03
C ASN A 192 -0.65 5.00 6.58
N ILE A 193 -0.57 3.70 6.25
CA ILE A 193 -0.84 3.19 4.90
C ILE A 193 -2.18 2.46 4.92
N PRO A 194 -3.08 2.73 3.97
CA PRO A 194 -4.29 1.93 3.81
C PRO A 194 -3.95 0.45 3.62
N LYS A 195 -4.88 -0.42 3.98
CA LYS A 195 -4.73 -1.86 3.75
C LYS A 195 -4.31 -2.12 2.30
N VAL A 196 -3.26 -2.92 2.14
CA VAL A 196 -2.67 -3.28 0.85
C VAL A 196 -3.26 -4.59 0.39
N LYS A 197 -3.84 -4.61 -0.80
CA LYS A 197 -4.29 -5.83 -1.46
C LYS A 197 -3.34 -6.17 -2.60
N LEU A 198 -2.85 -7.40 -2.61
CA LEU A 198 -2.04 -7.96 -3.69
C LEU A 198 -2.84 -9.06 -4.39
N THR A 199 -2.85 -9.07 -5.73
CA THR A 199 -3.34 -10.19 -6.54
C THR A 199 -2.20 -10.65 -7.44
N PHE A 200 -1.82 -11.91 -7.32
CA PHE A 200 -0.62 -12.47 -7.95
C PHE A 200 -0.97 -13.16 -9.28
N TYR A 201 -0.16 -12.91 -10.28
CA TYR A 201 -0.25 -13.52 -11.62
C TYR A 201 1.11 -14.13 -11.97
N PHE A 202 1.28 -15.38 -11.63
CA PHE A 202 2.52 -16.10 -11.90
C PHE A 202 2.52 -16.65 -13.32
N LYS A 203 3.61 -16.41 -14.04
CA LYS A 203 3.97 -17.11 -15.26
C LYS A 203 4.82 -18.33 -14.89
N ASP A 204 4.61 -19.46 -15.55
CA ASP A 204 5.31 -20.74 -15.37
C ASP A 204 6.61 -20.67 -14.56
N ILE A 205 6.48 -20.61 -13.24
CA ILE A 205 7.60 -20.80 -12.34
C ILE A 205 7.83 -22.30 -12.31
N LYS A 206 8.73 -22.76 -13.23
CA LYS A 206 9.21 -24.15 -13.25
C LYS A 206 10.18 -24.37 -12.11
#